data_1593200bf626f266cb69c0b509c6d591
#
_entry.id   1593200bf626f266cb69c0b509c6d591
#
_cell.length_a   1.000
_cell.length_b   1.000
_cell.length_c   1.000
_cell.angle_alpha   90.00
_cell.angle_beta   90.00
_cell.angle_gamma   90.00
#
_symmetry.space_group_name_H-M   'P 1'
#
loop_
_entity.id
_entity.type
_entity.pdbx_description
1 polymer ?
#
loop_
_entity_poly.entity_id
_entity_poly.type
_entity_poly.pdbx_seq_one_letter_code
_entity_poly.pdbx_strand_id
1 'polypeptide(L)'
;MGGGTLFFDNTKTAFFWKPYIKKSNIMKKVVLTLLCGAMIFSSCGTMSKTGQGTLLGSGAGAIIGAGIGAAIGDGKGAAIGAAIGTAVGAGTGAVIGKKMDKKAAELEALENAQVETVQDQNGLQAIKVTFNSGILFPTNGSTLSQTSKNELSQFATKMSDMQDTDITIYGHTDNTGSDAVNERLSNERAQSVANYLKNCGIASSRMTTEGKSYSMPVADNSTKEGRAQNRRVEIYITANKTMIEKAENGTL
;
A
#
# COMPACT_ATOMS: atom_id res chain seq x y z
N MET A 1 -72.52 -17.19 -49.57
CA MET A 1 -73.71 -16.29 -49.80
C MET A 1 -73.98 -15.60 -48.47
N GLY A 2 -73.99 -14.23 -48.45
CA GLY A 2 -74.43 -13.35 -47.39
C GLY A 2 -73.31 -13.05 -46.36
N GLY A 3 -72.73 -11.96 -46.32
CA GLY A 3 -73.12 -10.57 -46.58
C GLY A 3 -73.68 -9.95 -45.29
N GLY A 4 -72.92 -9.08 -44.64
CA GLY A 4 -73.47 -8.36 -43.48
C GLY A 4 -72.35 -7.64 -42.75
N THR A 5 -72.11 -6.56 -43.15
CA THR A 5 -71.91 -5.11 -42.81
C THR A 5 -71.44 -4.82 -41.39
N LEU A 6 -70.38 -4.10 -41.44
CA LEU A 6 -69.78 -3.25 -40.37
C LEU A 6 -70.83 -2.32 -39.72
N PHE A 7 -70.77 -2.21 -38.41
CA PHE A 7 -71.17 -1.01 -37.68
C PHE A 7 -70.14 -0.64 -36.63
N PHE A 8 -69.52 0.51 -36.85
CA PHE A 8 -68.77 1.21 -35.84
C PHE A 8 -69.72 1.82 -34.82
N ASP A 9 -69.49 1.61 -33.56
CA ASP A 9 -69.97 2.52 -32.54
C ASP A 9 -68.84 2.96 -31.60
N ASN A 10 -68.72 4.24 -31.53
CA ASN A 10 -67.67 5.01 -30.90
C ASN A 10 -68.24 5.59 -29.60
N THR A 11 -68.06 4.92 -28.48
CA THR A 11 -68.29 5.55 -27.19
C THR A 11 -67.22 5.21 -26.20
N LYS A 12 -66.55 6.29 -25.83
CA LYS A 12 -65.54 6.47 -24.78
C LYS A 12 -65.96 5.86 -23.47
N THR A 13 -65.14 4.98 -22.92
CA THR A 13 -65.02 4.84 -21.44
C THR A 13 -63.56 4.67 -21.10
N ALA A 14 -62.97 5.77 -20.66
CA ALA A 14 -61.67 5.78 -20.04
C ALA A 14 -61.74 5.05 -18.68
N PHE A 15 -61.14 3.90 -18.62
CA PHE A 15 -60.92 3.19 -17.37
C PHE A 15 -59.81 3.89 -16.61
N PHE A 16 -60.17 4.75 -15.67
CA PHE A 16 -59.23 5.33 -14.69
C PHE A 16 -58.85 4.24 -13.68
N TRP A 17 -57.73 3.61 -13.91
CA TRP A 17 -57.10 2.76 -12.90
C TRP A 17 -56.41 3.64 -11.86
N LYS A 18 -57.05 3.89 -10.73
CA LYS A 18 -56.45 4.49 -9.55
C LYS A 18 -55.59 3.41 -8.86
N PRO A 19 -54.26 3.50 -8.83
CA PRO A 19 -53.49 2.67 -7.93
C PRO A 19 -53.73 3.10 -6.51
N TYR A 20 -54.34 2.26 -5.72
CA TYR A 20 -54.44 2.41 -4.26
C TYR A 20 -53.06 2.18 -3.67
N ILE A 21 -52.30 3.26 -3.52
CA ILE A 21 -51.03 3.22 -2.82
C ILE A 21 -51.33 3.21 -1.33
N LYS A 22 -51.38 2.02 -0.74
CA LYS A 22 -51.33 1.79 0.68
C LYS A 22 -49.99 2.38 1.17
N LYS A 23 -49.98 3.58 1.75
CA LYS A 23 -48.83 4.20 2.39
C LYS A 23 -48.31 3.25 3.47
N SER A 24 -47.41 2.35 3.10
CA SER A 24 -46.79 1.44 4.03
C SER A 24 -45.74 2.19 4.85
N ASN A 25 -45.59 1.83 6.10
CA ASN A 25 -44.62 2.36 7.05
C ASN A 25 -43.15 2.15 6.60
N ILE A 26 -42.94 1.55 5.43
CA ILE A 26 -41.64 1.34 4.79
C ILE A 26 -41.00 2.67 4.34
N MET A 27 -41.79 3.62 3.79
CA MET A 27 -41.25 4.93 3.38
C MET A 27 -40.76 5.76 4.57
N LYS A 28 -41.44 5.66 5.74
CA LYS A 28 -40.96 6.34 6.93
C LYS A 28 -39.64 5.76 7.48
N LYS A 29 -39.43 4.47 7.34
CA LYS A 29 -38.18 3.82 7.75
C LYS A 29 -37.02 4.10 6.77
N VAL A 30 -37.28 4.17 5.46
CA VAL A 30 -36.27 4.50 4.45
C VAL A 30 -35.85 5.97 4.53
N VAL A 31 -36.77 6.90 4.78
CA VAL A 31 -36.45 8.32 4.99
C VAL A 31 -35.66 8.52 6.29
N LEU A 32 -35.96 7.78 7.35
CA LEU A 32 -35.24 7.89 8.62
C LEU A 32 -33.81 7.30 8.53
N THR A 33 -33.60 6.23 7.77
CA THR A 33 -32.26 5.68 7.51
C THR A 33 -31.42 6.55 6.57
N LEU A 34 -32.03 7.25 5.60
CA LEU A 34 -31.35 8.22 4.74
C LEU A 34 -30.95 9.51 5.47
N LEU A 35 -31.76 9.95 6.48
CA LEU A 35 -31.40 11.13 7.30
C LEU A 35 -30.25 10.84 8.29
N CYS A 36 -30.11 9.60 8.80
CA CYS A 36 -28.97 9.23 9.65
C CYS A 36 -27.67 9.06 8.85
N GLY A 37 -27.74 8.74 7.55
CA GLY A 37 -26.57 8.63 6.66
C GLY A 37 -25.96 9.97 6.20
N ALA A 38 -26.71 11.07 6.29
CA ALA A 38 -26.30 12.37 5.75
C ALA A 38 -25.50 13.25 6.73
N MET A 39 -25.31 12.84 7.99
CA MET A 39 -24.58 13.64 8.99
C MET A 39 -23.08 13.31 9.11
N ILE A 40 -22.54 12.44 8.25
CA ILE A 40 -21.12 12.02 8.34
C ILE A 40 -20.20 12.78 7.38
N PHE A 41 -20.72 13.62 6.47
CA PHE A 41 -19.91 14.30 5.44
C PHE A 41 -19.85 15.82 5.55
N SER A 42 -19.88 16.39 6.74
CA SER A 42 -19.64 17.84 6.92
C SER A 42 -18.60 18.09 8.01
N SER A 43 -17.37 17.64 7.75
CA SER A 43 -16.18 18.14 8.45
C SER A 43 -15.05 18.32 7.43
N CYS A 44 -15.14 19.37 6.64
CA CYS A 44 -13.98 19.94 5.95
C CYS A 44 -13.17 20.74 6.97
N GLY A 45 -12.42 20.04 7.82
CA GLY A 45 -11.32 20.59 8.57
C GLY A 45 -10.07 19.90 8.09
N THR A 46 -8.98 20.63 7.88
CA THR A 46 -7.64 20.10 7.62
C THR A 46 -7.28 19.10 8.72
N MET A 47 -7.54 17.82 8.47
CA MET A 47 -7.13 16.77 9.39
C MET A 47 -5.61 16.68 9.36
N SER A 48 -4.99 16.76 10.52
CA SER A 48 -3.57 16.47 10.67
C SER A 48 -3.27 15.04 10.19
N LYS A 49 -2.04 14.79 9.73
CA LYS A 49 -1.60 13.46 9.28
C LYS A 49 -1.90 12.35 10.30
N THR A 50 -1.89 12.68 11.58
CA THR A 50 -2.27 11.80 12.70
C THR A 50 -3.75 11.39 12.66
N GLY A 51 -4.65 12.31 12.24
CA GLY A 51 -6.07 12.00 12.09
C GLY A 51 -6.39 11.11 10.89
N GLN A 52 -5.60 11.17 9.82
CA GLN A 52 -5.76 10.28 8.67
C GLN A 52 -5.40 8.82 9.01
N GLY A 53 -4.36 8.60 9.82
CA GLY A 53 -3.99 7.26 10.29
C GLY A 53 -5.09 6.60 11.13
N THR A 54 -5.81 7.39 11.93
CA THR A 54 -6.88 6.90 12.80
C THR A 54 -8.14 6.47 12.03
N LEU A 55 -8.46 7.14 10.90
CA LEU A 55 -9.61 6.77 10.06
C LEU A 55 -9.33 5.52 9.21
N LEU A 56 -8.09 5.32 8.79
CA LEU A 56 -7.70 4.17 7.98
C LEU A 56 -7.57 2.89 8.82
N GLY A 57 -7.24 3.01 10.11
CA GLY A 57 -7.12 1.87 11.03
C GLY A 57 -8.44 1.17 11.39
N SER A 58 -9.60 1.84 11.25
CA SER A 58 -10.88 1.33 11.78
C SER A 58 -11.84 0.70 10.77
N GLY A 59 -11.49 0.56 9.51
CA GLY A 59 -12.41 -0.07 8.54
C GLY A 59 -11.90 -0.21 7.12
N ALA A 60 -10.98 0.66 6.69
CA ALA A 60 -10.39 0.61 5.36
C ALA A 60 -9.11 -0.25 5.29
N GLY A 61 -8.54 -0.62 6.44
CA GLY A 61 -7.28 -1.39 6.53
C GLY A 61 -7.34 -2.74 5.82
N ALA A 62 -8.50 -3.41 5.82
CA ALA A 62 -8.67 -4.69 5.16
C ALA A 62 -8.57 -4.61 3.62
N ILE A 63 -8.99 -3.49 3.02
CA ILE A 63 -8.98 -3.32 1.55
C ILE A 63 -7.60 -2.86 1.06
N ILE A 64 -6.94 -1.99 1.82
CA ILE A 64 -5.63 -1.45 1.44
C ILE A 64 -4.51 -2.47 1.79
N GLY A 65 -4.62 -3.17 2.92
CA GLY A 65 -3.71 -4.25 3.29
C GLY A 65 -3.68 -5.40 2.28
N ALA A 66 -4.82 -5.73 1.65
CA ALA A 66 -4.87 -6.73 0.58
C ALA A 66 -4.13 -6.27 -0.70
N GLY A 67 -4.14 -4.97 -1.02
CA GLY A 67 -3.45 -4.41 -2.19
C GLY A 67 -1.92 -4.43 -2.04
N ILE A 68 -1.40 -4.10 -0.86
CA ILE A 68 0.06 -4.08 -0.60
C ILE A 68 0.56 -5.49 -0.25
N GLY A 69 -0.23 -6.31 0.45
CA GLY A 69 0.10 -7.71 0.69
C GLY A 69 0.22 -8.53 -0.61
N ALA A 70 -0.56 -8.18 -1.65
CA ALA A 70 -0.40 -8.75 -2.99
C ALA A 70 0.85 -8.22 -3.72
N ALA A 71 1.29 -6.99 -3.42
CA ALA A 71 2.49 -6.39 -4.00
C ALA A 71 3.79 -6.82 -3.28
N ILE A 72 3.70 -7.15 -1.99
CA ILE A 72 4.84 -7.48 -1.12
C ILE A 72 5.02 -9.00 -0.94
N GLY A 73 4.02 -9.83 -1.25
CA GLY A 73 4.12 -11.29 -1.09
C GLY A 73 3.13 -12.04 -1.97
N ASP A 74 3.47 -13.27 -2.34
CA ASP A 74 2.54 -14.19 -2.99
C ASP A 74 1.23 -14.26 -2.20
N GLY A 75 0.09 -14.42 -2.87
CA GLY A 75 -1.28 -14.33 -2.36
C GLY A 75 -1.59 -14.86 -0.93
N LYS A 76 -0.64 -15.56 -0.30
CA LYS A 76 -0.68 -15.95 1.11
C LYS A 76 -0.47 -14.75 2.07
N GLY A 77 0.32 -13.73 1.67
CA GLY A 77 0.52 -12.52 2.45
C GLY A 77 -0.74 -11.66 2.56
N ALA A 78 -1.56 -11.63 1.50
CA ALA A 78 -2.81 -10.88 1.49
C ALA A 78 -3.85 -11.43 2.49
N ALA A 79 -3.91 -12.75 2.67
CA ALA A 79 -4.83 -13.40 3.62
C ALA A 79 -4.40 -13.18 5.09
N ILE A 80 -3.09 -13.15 5.36
CA ILE A 80 -2.55 -12.90 6.71
C ILE A 80 -2.71 -11.42 7.06
N GLY A 81 -2.44 -10.51 6.11
CA GLY A 81 -2.59 -9.07 6.31
C GLY A 81 -4.03 -8.63 6.62
N ALA A 82 -5.02 -9.23 5.94
CA ALA A 82 -6.43 -8.95 6.23
C ALA A 82 -6.87 -9.41 7.63
N ALA A 83 -6.27 -10.48 8.18
CA ALA A 83 -6.60 -10.99 9.51
C ALA A 83 -5.97 -10.18 10.66
N ILE A 84 -4.78 -9.60 10.44
CA ILE A 84 -4.05 -8.82 11.45
C ILE A 84 -4.46 -7.33 11.41
N GLY A 85 -4.75 -6.78 10.22
CA GLY A 85 -5.14 -5.36 10.05
C GLY A 85 -6.43 -4.96 10.78
N THR A 86 -7.27 -5.93 11.14
CA THR A 86 -8.46 -5.71 11.99
C THR A 86 -8.17 -5.80 13.49
N ALA A 87 -7.00 -6.32 13.89
CA ALA A 87 -6.65 -6.56 15.29
C ALA A 87 -5.88 -5.39 15.94
N VAL A 88 -5.23 -4.54 15.12
CA VAL A 88 -4.46 -3.39 15.63
C VAL A 88 -5.41 -2.21 15.86
N GLY A 89 -5.63 -1.82 17.10
CA GLY A 89 -6.53 -0.72 17.47
C GLY A 89 -6.11 0.63 16.85
N ALA A 90 -7.08 1.51 16.63
CA ALA A 90 -6.86 2.83 16.01
C ALA A 90 -5.80 3.68 16.76
N GLY A 91 -5.69 3.52 18.09
CA GLY A 91 -4.67 4.19 18.90
C GLY A 91 -3.25 3.69 18.61
N THR A 92 -3.07 2.38 18.49
CA THR A 92 -1.81 1.73 18.17
C THR A 92 -1.28 2.18 16.80
N GLY A 93 -2.15 2.17 15.78
CA GLY A 93 -1.81 2.62 14.43
C GLY A 93 -1.35 4.10 14.40
N ALA A 94 -1.97 4.97 15.17
CA ALA A 94 -1.61 6.39 15.25
C ALA A 94 -0.23 6.61 15.90
N VAL A 95 0.11 5.84 16.95
CA VAL A 95 1.42 5.92 17.61
C VAL A 95 2.53 5.42 16.68
N ILE A 96 2.32 4.27 16.05
CA ILE A 96 3.26 3.72 15.05
C ILE A 96 3.41 4.70 13.88
N GLY A 97 2.30 5.22 13.34
CA GLY A 97 2.30 6.19 12.25
C GLY A 97 3.15 7.42 12.55
N LYS A 98 2.98 8.01 13.72
CA LYS A 98 3.80 9.17 14.15
C LYS A 98 5.29 8.85 14.22
N LYS A 99 5.66 7.66 14.69
CA LYS A 99 7.07 7.23 14.76
C LYS A 99 7.64 7.00 13.36
N MET A 100 6.86 6.38 12.46
CA MET A 100 7.22 6.16 11.06
C MET A 100 7.34 7.49 10.29
N ASP A 101 6.41 8.44 10.47
CA ASP A 101 6.49 9.78 9.86
C ASP A 101 7.77 10.51 10.25
N LYS A 102 8.11 10.50 11.55
CA LYS A 102 9.35 11.11 12.03
C LYS A 102 10.56 10.47 11.36
N LYS A 103 10.60 9.13 11.29
CA LYS A 103 11.72 8.41 10.67
C LYS A 103 11.78 8.63 9.15
N ALA A 104 10.65 8.69 8.46
CA ALA A 104 10.59 9.02 7.04
C ALA A 104 11.22 10.40 6.77
N ALA A 105 10.86 11.41 7.56
CA ALA A 105 11.45 12.76 7.45
C ALA A 105 12.98 12.77 7.70
N GLU A 106 13.49 11.93 8.62
CA GLU A 106 14.92 11.78 8.82
C GLU A 106 15.62 11.10 7.64
N LEU A 107 14.95 10.13 7.01
CA LEU A 107 15.47 9.40 5.83
C LEU A 107 15.42 10.25 4.56
N GLU A 108 14.49 11.21 4.43
CA GLU A 108 14.44 12.17 3.30
C GLU A 108 15.73 12.99 3.15
N ALA A 109 16.56 13.07 4.19
CA ALA A 109 17.87 13.70 4.13
C ALA A 109 18.97 12.86 3.43
N LEU A 110 18.64 11.65 2.95
CA LEU A 110 19.54 10.86 2.10
C LEU A 110 19.51 11.43 0.68
N GLU A 111 20.69 11.76 0.13
CA GLU A 111 20.80 12.52 -1.13
C GLU A 111 20.29 11.75 -2.36
N ASN A 112 20.49 10.44 -2.41
CA ASN A 112 20.22 9.60 -3.58
C ASN A 112 19.11 8.58 -3.33
N ALA A 113 18.21 8.84 -2.39
CA ALA A 113 17.08 8.01 -2.07
C ALA A 113 15.77 8.78 -2.22
N GLN A 114 14.73 8.09 -2.69
CA GLN A 114 13.36 8.58 -2.64
C GLN A 114 12.67 7.90 -1.47
N VAL A 115 12.05 8.69 -0.59
CA VAL A 115 11.37 8.20 0.60
C VAL A 115 9.88 8.44 0.46
N GLU A 116 9.09 7.40 0.65
CA GLU A 116 7.63 7.44 0.57
C GLU A 116 7.04 6.76 1.79
N THR A 117 6.01 7.36 2.35
CA THR A 117 5.19 6.71 3.36
C THR A 117 4.13 5.84 2.66
N VAL A 118 4.10 4.57 3.00
CA VAL A 118 3.17 3.57 2.46
C VAL A 118 2.45 2.86 3.60
N GLN A 119 1.52 1.96 3.28
CA GLN A 119 0.92 1.08 4.29
C GLN A 119 1.40 -0.35 4.07
N ASP A 120 1.65 -1.05 5.17
CA ASP A 120 1.99 -2.46 5.14
C ASP A 120 0.74 -3.35 4.98
N GLN A 121 0.94 -4.66 4.94
CA GLN A 121 -0.14 -5.65 4.83
C GLN A 121 -1.12 -5.66 6.02
N ASN A 122 -0.76 -5.01 7.13
CA ASN A 122 -1.60 -4.85 8.32
C ASN A 122 -2.35 -3.51 8.34
N GLY A 123 -2.19 -2.69 7.29
CA GLY A 123 -2.70 -1.33 7.23
C GLY A 123 -1.95 -0.35 8.12
N LEU A 124 -0.81 -0.76 8.70
CA LEU A 124 0.06 0.11 9.47
C LEU A 124 0.94 0.94 8.53
N GLN A 125 1.28 2.13 9.00
CA GLN A 125 2.20 2.97 8.27
C GLN A 125 3.59 2.35 8.22
N ALA A 126 4.15 2.30 7.01
CA ALA A 126 5.48 1.80 6.69
C ALA A 126 6.24 2.83 5.85
N ILE A 127 7.53 2.65 5.71
CA ILE A 127 8.38 3.54 4.91
C ILE A 127 8.97 2.74 3.75
N LYS A 128 8.85 3.27 2.54
CA LYS A 128 9.54 2.76 1.36
C LYS A 128 10.69 3.72 1.00
N VAL A 129 11.90 3.19 0.95
CA VAL A 129 13.10 3.91 0.48
C VAL A 129 13.55 3.30 -0.82
N THR A 130 13.57 4.08 -1.89
CA THR A 130 13.97 3.64 -3.23
C THR A 130 15.32 4.21 -3.61
N PHE A 131 16.25 3.33 -3.95
CA PHE A 131 17.57 3.67 -4.49
C PHE A 131 17.66 3.28 -5.96
N ASN A 132 18.10 4.20 -6.82
CA ASN A 132 18.35 3.88 -8.22
C ASN A 132 19.56 2.93 -8.34
N SER A 133 19.41 1.79 -9.04
CA SER A 133 20.48 0.82 -9.21
C SER A 133 21.71 1.36 -9.94
N GLY A 134 21.55 2.39 -10.78
CA GLY A 134 22.69 3.03 -11.46
C GLY A 134 23.63 3.75 -10.50
N ILE A 135 23.11 4.13 -9.32
CA ILE A 135 23.90 4.68 -8.22
C ILE A 135 24.53 3.53 -7.41
N LEU A 136 23.73 2.49 -7.14
CA LEU A 136 24.15 1.37 -6.29
C LEU A 136 25.19 0.46 -6.96
N PHE A 137 25.04 0.16 -8.24
CA PHE A 137 25.81 -0.89 -8.94
C PHE A 137 26.32 -0.44 -10.31
N PRO A 138 27.45 -0.98 -10.76
CA PRO A 138 27.85 -0.85 -12.16
C PRO A 138 26.85 -1.59 -13.08
N THR A 139 26.90 -1.30 -14.38
CA THR A 139 26.05 -1.95 -15.38
C THR A 139 26.22 -3.46 -15.30
N ASN A 140 25.11 -4.20 -15.29
CA ASN A 140 25.06 -5.66 -15.16
C ASN A 140 25.74 -6.24 -13.91
N GLY A 141 26.06 -5.41 -12.92
CA GLY A 141 26.72 -5.84 -11.68
C GLY A 141 25.78 -5.83 -10.49
N SER A 142 26.23 -6.53 -9.44
CA SER A 142 25.61 -6.58 -8.11
C SER A 142 26.58 -6.17 -7.00
N THR A 143 27.81 -5.75 -7.36
CA THR A 143 28.80 -5.23 -6.40
C THR A 143 28.54 -3.77 -6.12
N LEU A 144 28.39 -3.39 -4.83
CA LEU A 144 28.13 -2.02 -4.41
C LEU A 144 29.29 -1.09 -4.74
N SER A 145 28.99 0.07 -5.33
CA SER A 145 29.95 1.18 -5.53
C SER A 145 30.35 1.79 -4.18
N GLN A 146 31.38 2.61 -4.14
CA GLN A 146 31.77 3.33 -2.92
C GLN A 146 30.71 4.35 -2.51
N THR A 147 30.14 5.05 -3.48
CA THR A 147 29.01 6.00 -3.23
C THR A 147 27.83 5.28 -2.56
N SER A 148 27.44 4.11 -3.06
CA SER A 148 26.39 3.28 -2.48
C SER A 148 26.66 2.87 -1.05
N LYS A 149 27.91 2.47 -0.77
CA LYS A 149 28.32 2.11 0.59
C LYS A 149 28.16 3.28 1.55
N ASN A 150 28.49 4.49 1.13
CA ASN A 150 28.32 5.70 1.94
C ASN A 150 26.83 5.96 2.22
N GLU A 151 25.96 5.88 1.20
CA GLU A 151 24.51 6.08 1.33
C GLU A 151 23.89 5.02 2.25
N LEU A 152 24.21 3.75 2.04
CA LEU A 152 23.70 2.65 2.86
C LEU A 152 24.23 2.71 4.31
N SER A 153 25.47 3.23 4.53
CA SER A 153 25.99 3.47 5.87
C SER A 153 25.22 4.58 6.59
N GLN A 154 24.89 5.67 5.88
CA GLN A 154 24.05 6.74 6.43
C GLN A 154 22.63 6.22 6.75
N PHE A 155 22.04 5.44 5.84
CA PHE A 155 20.77 4.76 6.07
C PHE A 155 20.83 3.90 7.35
N ALA A 156 21.85 3.04 7.49
CA ALA A 156 22.01 2.17 8.65
C ALA A 156 22.15 2.97 9.96
N THR A 157 22.89 4.09 9.94
CA THR A 157 23.04 4.99 11.08
C THR A 157 21.69 5.59 11.48
N LYS A 158 20.90 6.07 10.52
CA LYS A 158 19.56 6.61 10.78
C LYS A 158 18.56 5.55 11.28
N MET A 159 18.80 4.27 11.00
CA MET A 159 17.97 3.15 11.45
C MET A 159 18.37 2.57 12.81
N SER A 160 19.42 3.12 13.45
CA SER A 160 19.97 2.58 14.71
C SER A 160 18.97 2.61 15.88
N ASP A 161 18.05 3.56 15.92
CA ASP A 161 17.00 3.73 16.93
C ASP A 161 15.68 3.01 16.57
N MET A 162 15.61 2.37 15.39
CA MET A 162 14.42 1.67 14.88
C MET A 162 14.56 0.14 14.96
N GLN A 163 15.00 -0.36 16.13
CA GLN A 163 15.26 -1.80 16.31
C GLN A 163 13.99 -2.66 16.24
N ASP A 164 12.84 -2.08 16.52
CA ASP A 164 11.53 -2.75 16.53
C ASP A 164 10.85 -2.71 15.15
N THR A 165 11.65 -2.77 14.06
CA THR A 165 11.14 -2.82 12.68
C THR A 165 11.75 -3.96 11.90
N ASP A 166 11.00 -4.49 10.95
CA ASP A 166 11.49 -5.41 9.92
C ASP A 166 11.85 -4.63 8.65
N ILE A 167 12.81 -5.14 7.90
CA ILE A 167 13.34 -4.53 6.68
C ILE A 167 13.25 -5.55 5.54
N THR A 168 12.45 -5.24 4.53
CA THR A 168 12.36 -6.07 3.31
C THR A 168 13.03 -5.33 2.16
N ILE A 169 13.93 -6.01 1.47
CA ILE A 169 14.75 -5.44 0.39
C ILE A 169 14.39 -6.12 -0.92
N TYR A 170 13.84 -5.36 -1.87
CA TYR A 170 13.51 -5.82 -3.21
C TYR A 170 14.50 -5.30 -4.23
N GLY A 171 15.07 -6.21 -5.03
CA GLY A 171 15.84 -5.86 -6.21
C GLY A 171 14.98 -5.91 -7.47
N HIS A 172 15.12 -4.91 -8.33
CA HIS A 172 14.40 -4.84 -9.61
C HIS A 172 15.37 -4.64 -10.78
N THR A 173 14.98 -5.16 -11.94
CA THR A 173 15.63 -4.93 -13.21
C THR A 173 14.70 -4.22 -14.19
N ASP A 174 15.21 -3.80 -15.32
CA ASP A 174 14.40 -3.53 -16.50
C ASP A 174 14.14 -4.83 -17.30
N ASN A 175 13.39 -4.75 -18.38
CA ASN A 175 13.02 -5.91 -19.20
C ASN A 175 14.10 -6.32 -20.23
N THR A 176 15.31 -5.80 -20.14
CA THR A 176 16.39 -6.18 -21.06
C THR A 176 17.11 -7.45 -20.60
N GLY A 177 17.42 -8.34 -21.56
CA GLY A 177 18.06 -9.62 -21.28
C GLY A 177 17.05 -10.76 -21.10
N SER A 178 17.54 -11.91 -20.63
CA SER A 178 16.68 -13.07 -20.38
C SER A 178 16.10 -13.06 -18.96
N ASP A 179 14.97 -13.77 -18.79
CA ASP A 179 14.31 -13.92 -17.49
C ASP A 179 15.26 -14.46 -16.43
N ALA A 180 16.03 -15.52 -16.76
CA ALA A 180 16.98 -16.13 -15.83
C ALA A 180 18.09 -15.16 -15.37
N VAL A 181 18.54 -14.27 -16.26
CA VAL A 181 19.55 -13.24 -15.91
C VAL A 181 18.93 -12.20 -14.99
N ASN A 182 17.72 -11.72 -15.30
CA ASN A 182 17.04 -10.70 -14.51
C ASN A 182 16.64 -11.23 -13.13
N GLU A 183 16.15 -12.47 -13.06
CA GLU A 183 15.84 -13.16 -11.80
C GLU A 183 17.08 -13.21 -10.89
N ARG A 184 18.19 -13.76 -11.41
CA ARG A 184 19.45 -13.86 -10.68
C ARG A 184 19.98 -12.49 -10.26
N LEU A 185 20.05 -11.52 -11.17
CA LEU A 185 20.62 -10.20 -10.92
C LEU A 185 19.82 -9.40 -9.87
N SER A 186 18.50 -9.48 -9.91
CA SER A 186 17.65 -8.81 -8.92
C SER A 186 17.85 -9.38 -7.52
N ASN A 187 17.94 -10.70 -7.37
CA ASN A 187 18.25 -11.38 -6.12
C ASN A 187 19.64 -11.01 -5.59
N GLU A 188 20.66 -11.08 -6.43
CA GLU A 188 22.04 -10.72 -6.06
C GLU A 188 22.16 -9.28 -5.58
N ARG A 189 21.45 -8.34 -6.20
CA ARG A 189 21.43 -6.92 -5.81
C ARG A 189 20.79 -6.73 -4.44
N ALA A 190 19.63 -7.33 -4.21
CA ALA A 190 18.97 -7.29 -2.90
C ALA A 190 19.86 -7.88 -1.81
N GLN A 191 20.50 -9.02 -2.09
CA GLN A 191 21.40 -9.67 -1.15
C GLN A 191 22.67 -8.85 -0.86
N SER A 192 23.22 -8.16 -1.87
CA SER A 192 24.39 -7.29 -1.69
C SER A 192 24.10 -6.12 -0.76
N VAL A 193 22.91 -5.51 -0.90
CA VAL A 193 22.44 -4.46 0.02
C VAL A 193 22.29 -5.01 1.43
N ALA A 194 21.59 -6.14 1.62
CA ALA A 194 21.41 -6.76 2.94
C ALA A 194 22.72 -7.10 3.61
N ASN A 195 23.67 -7.69 2.88
CA ASN A 195 24.99 -8.03 3.41
C ASN A 195 25.76 -6.78 3.88
N TYR A 196 25.65 -5.69 3.13
CA TYR A 196 26.29 -4.43 3.53
C TYR A 196 25.63 -3.82 4.76
N LEU A 197 24.30 -3.76 4.80
CA LEU A 197 23.56 -3.26 5.97
C LEU A 197 23.83 -4.09 7.23
N LYS A 198 23.98 -5.41 7.09
CA LYS A 198 24.44 -6.27 8.18
C LYS A 198 25.82 -5.83 8.70
N ASN A 199 26.77 -5.55 7.82
CA ASN A 199 28.09 -5.08 8.20
C ASN A 199 28.05 -3.67 8.87
N CYS A 200 27.02 -2.88 8.59
CA CYS A 200 26.75 -1.61 9.25
C CYS A 200 25.96 -1.75 10.56
N GLY A 201 25.70 -2.97 11.04
CA GLY A 201 25.09 -3.22 12.34
C GLY A 201 23.60 -3.50 12.36
N ILE A 202 22.94 -3.58 11.19
CA ILE A 202 21.53 -4.03 11.13
C ILE A 202 21.46 -5.55 11.29
N ALA A 203 20.68 -6.00 12.27
CA ALA A 203 20.55 -7.44 12.56
C ALA A 203 19.95 -8.20 11.36
N SER A 204 20.60 -9.31 10.97
CA SER A 204 20.13 -10.13 9.83
C SER A 204 18.74 -10.71 10.04
N SER A 205 18.35 -10.98 11.28
CA SER A 205 17.03 -11.50 11.65
C SER A 205 15.88 -10.54 11.31
N ARG A 206 16.20 -9.26 11.11
CA ARG A 206 15.25 -8.21 10.73
C ARG A 206 15.16 -8.02 9.21
N MET A 207 16.04 -8.64 8.45
CA MET A 207 16.16 -8.40 7.01
C MET A 207 15.69 -9.58 6.19
N THR A 208 14.83 -9.31 5.22
CA THR A 208 14.39 -10.25 4.17
C THR A 208 14.78 -9.69 2.81
N THR A 209 15.22 -10.53 1.89
CA THR A 209 15.61 -10.14 0.53
C THR A 209 14.83 -10.91 -0.51
N GLU A 210 14.44 -10.25 -1.60
CA GLU A 210 13.77 -10.89 -2.72
C GLU A 210 14.08 -10.16 -4.03
N GLY A 211 14.39 -10.93 -5.09
CA GLY A 211 14.46 -10.41 -6.45
C GLY A 211 13.08 -10.39 -7.08
N LYS A 212 12.70 -9.27 -7.66
CA LYS A 212 11.43 -9.08 -8.37
C LYS A 212 11.62 -9.05 -9.89
N SER A 213 12.85 -9.29 -10.38
CA SER A 213 13.13 -9.22 -11.80
C SER A 213 12.57 -7.92 -12.40
N TYR A 214 11.91 -7.98 -13.56
CA TYR A 214 11.18 -6.86 -14.17
C TYR A 214 9.66 -6.96 -14.02
N SER A 215 9.16 -7.78 -13.09
CA SER A 215 7.73 -8.05 -12.92
C SER A 215 6.93 -6.86 -12.37
N MET A 216 7.60 -5.90 -11.75
CA MET A 216 6.97 -4.73 -11.12
C MET A 216 7.57 -3.41 -11.66
N PRO A 217 7.30 -3.05 -12.91
CA PRO A 217 7.81 -1.81 -13.49
C PRO A 217 7.13 -0.59 -12.87
N VAL A 218 7.90 0.47 -12.62
CA VAL A 218 7.40 1.79 -12.15
C VAL A 218 7.37 2.81 -13.30
N ALA A 219 7.98 2.49 -14.44
CA ALA A 219 8.03 3.33 -15.63
C ALA A 219 8.02 2.48 -16.90
N ASP A 220 7.80 3.13 -18.05
CA ASP A 220 7.73 2.46 -19.35
C ASP A 220 9.09 1.87 -19.76
N ASN A 221 9.16 0.56 -19.89
CA ASN A 221 10.35 -0.17 -20.35
C ASN A 221 10.73 0.09 -21.81
N SER A 222 9.86 0.68 -22.61
CA SER A 222 10.19 1.03 -24.02
C SER A 222 11.20 2.17 -24.10
N THR A 223 11.24 3.06 -23.11
CA THR A 223 12.14 4.22 -23.05
C THR A 223 13.42 3.91 -22.27
N LYS A 224 14.51 4.61 -22.59
CA LYS A 224 15.79 4.48 -21.86
C LYS A 224 15.65 5.00 -20.42
N GLU A 225 14.94 6.10 -20.27
CA GLU A 225 14.66 6.76 -18.99
C GLU A 225 13.81 5.88 -18.09
N GLY A 226 12.76 5.27 -18.63
CA GLY A 226 11.88 4.35 -17.87
C GLY A 226 12.62 3.09 -17.45
N ARG A 227 13.43 2.50 -18.31
CA ARG A 227 14.30 1.37 -17.93
C ARG A 227 15.27 1.76 -16.80
N ALA A 228 15.81 2.98 -16.82
CA ALA A 228 16.67 3.46 -15.74
C ALA A 228 15.95 3.56 -14.40
N GLN A 229 14.68 3.96 -14.39
CA GLN A 229 13.83 4.00 -13.18
C GLN A 229 13.46 2.59 -12.72
N ASN A 230 13.21 1.66 -13.63
CA ASN A 230 12.88 0.28 -13.30
C ASN A 230 14.08 -0.47 -12.67
N ARG A 231 15.31 -0.13 -13.02
CA ARG A 231 16.53 -0.64 -12.35
C ARG A 231 16.70 0.06 -11.00
N ARG A 232 16.15 -0.50 -9.93
CA ARG A 232 16.14 0.08 -8.58
C ARG A 232 16.24 -1.00 -7.50
N VAL A 233 16.51 -0.55 -6.30
CA VAL A 233 16.33 -1.34 -5.07
C VAL A 233 15.36 -0.59 -4.18
N GLU A 234 14.37 -1.28 -3.67
CA GLU A 234 13.40 -0.78 -2.70
C GLU A 234 13.64 -1.42 -1.35
N ILE A 235 13.66 -0.60 -0.30
CA ILE A 235 13.78 -1.03 1.09
C ILE A 235 12.48 -0.63 1.79
N TYR A 236 11.73 -1.62 2.25
CA TYR A 236 10.52 -1.43 3.04
C TYR A 236 10.83 -1.60 4.52
N ILE A 237 10.43 -0.64 5.32
CA ILE A 237 10.58 -0.63 6.78
C ILE A 237 9.18 -0.72 7.37
N THR A 238 8.90 -1.83 8.06
CA THR A 238 7.59 -2.12 8.65
C THR A 238 7.70 -2.30 10.16
N ALA A 239 6.62 -2.02 10.89
CA ALA A 239 6.55 -2.31 12.31
C ALA A 239 6.58 -3.83 12.52
N ASN A 240 7.50 -4.32 13.37
CA ASN A 240 7.49 -5.72 13.76
C ASN A 240 6.57 -5.95 14.98
N LYS A 241 6.41 -7.21 15.37
CA LYS A 241 5.57 -7.59 16.50
C LYS A 241 5.90 -6.82 17.79
N THR A 242 7.18 -6.61 18.07
CA THR A 242 7.64 -5.88 19.28
C THR A 242 7.19 -4.42 19.25
N MET A 243 7.24 -3.74 18.09
CA MET A 243 6.76 -2.37 17.96
C MET A 243 5.25 -2.29 18.20
N ILE A 244 4.49 -3.24 17.66
CA ILE A 244 3.03 -3.32 17.82
C ILE A 244 2.69 -3.50 19.30
N GLU A 245 3.30 -4.48 19.98
CA GLU A 245 3.10 -4.75 21.41
C GLU A 245 3.46 -3.52 22.28
N LYS A 246 4.55 -2.83 21.99
CA LYS A 246 4.93 -1.60 22.70
C LYS A 246 3.92 -0.48 22.49
N ALA A 247 3.40 -0.32 21.29
CA ALA A 247 2.39 0.69 20.99
C ALA A 247 1.05 0.39 21.67
N GLU A 248 0.64 -0.88 21.76
CA GLU A 248 -0.55 -1.33 22.47
C GLU A 248 -0.45 -1.07 23.98
N ASN A 249 0.74 -1.28 24.55
CA ASN A 249 1.03 -1.10 25.97
C ASN A 249 1.40 0.36 26.34
N GLY A 250 1.43 1.30 25.37
CA GLY A 250 1.77 2.69 25.60
C GLY A 250 3.23 2.96 25.97
N THR A 251 4.15 2.05 25.56
CA THR A 251 5.59 2.11 25.86
C THR A 251 6.49 2.41 24.64
N LEU A 252 5.88 2.79 23.49
CA LEU A 252 6.60 3.07 22.24
C LEU A 252 7.18 4.49 22.17
#